data_d21b4c25c23ced43f7cd70449f7865a0
#
_entry.id   d21b4c25c23ced43f7cd70449f7865a0
#
_cell.length_a   1.000
_cell.length_b   1.000
_cell.length_c   1.000
_cell.angle_alpha   90.00
_cell.angle_beta   90.00
_cell.angle_gamma   90.00
#
_symmetry.space_group_name_H-M   'P 1'
#
loop_
_entity.id
_entity.type
_entity.pdbx_description
1 polymer ?
#
loop_
_entity_poly.entity_id
_entity_poly.type
_entity_poly.pdbx_seq_one_letter_code
_entity_poly.pdbx_strand_id
1 'polypeptide(L)'
;MEYYIKNYSVRHYAGIMAEGGISLINISERQKIKETWRFFYEYILEALPERVSPQYYIGLDWYGDDYQERRAYDYMVLAQVKEEFEDYGNIIYRTLPEGKYVVFPMIYDYIRIMKQKAYILIKKHKINVDYTFEFIEYLPDQNYMDPEAIVNFCMKIVDVH
;
A
#
# COMPACT_ATOMS: atom_id res chain seq x y z
N MET A 1 -17.12 -11.53 4.54
CA MET A 1 -15.90 -11.05 3.84
C MET A 1 -15.03 -12.24 3.50
N GLU A 2 -14.62 -12.31 2.27
CA GLU A 2 -13.76 -13.39 1.77
C GLU A 2 -12.33 -12.88 1.64
N TYR A 3 -11.38 -13.81 1.75
CA TYR A 3 -9.98 -13.55 1.50
C TYR A 3 -9.31 -14.78 0.91
N TYR A 4 -8.14 -14.59 0.34
CA TYR A 4 -7.34 -15.71 -0.15
C TYR A 4 -5.86 -15.46 0.19
N ILE A 5 -5.07 -16.53 0.07
CA ILE A 5 -3.61 -16.46 0.27
C ILE A 5 -2.97 -16.48 -1.10
N LYS A 6 -2.08 -15.53 -1.35
CA LYS A 6 -1.36 -15.42 -2.62
C LYS A 6 0.14 -15.42 -2.38
N ASN A 7 0.85 -16.19 -3.19
CA ASN A 7 2.31 -16.12 -3.23
C ASN A 7 2.73 -15.00 -4.18
N TYR A 8 3.50 -14.05 -3.67
CA TYR A 8 4.09 -13.01 -4.48
C TYR A 8 5.59 -13.24 -4.62
N SER A 9 6.11 -13.02 -5.82
CA SER A 9 7.55 -12.88 -6.01
C SER A 9 8.01 -11.56 -5.43
N VAL A 10 9.33 -11.35 -5.32
CA VAL A 10 9.87 -10.04 -4.95
C VAL A 10 9.40 -9.01 -5.99
N ARG A 11 8.97 -7.84 -5.53
CA ARG A 11 8.44 -6.80 -6.42
C ARG A 11 9.05 -5.46 -6.07
N HIS A 12 9.38 -4.71 -7.11
CA HIS A 12 9.98 -3.39 -7.01
C HIS A 12 8.96 -2.31 -7.37
N TYR A 13 8.98 -1.22 -6.64
CA TYR A 13 8.06 -0.10 -6.81
C TYR A 13 8.80 1.22 -6.75
N ALA A 14 8.27 2.21 -7.42
CA ALA A 14 8.80 3.57 -7.40
C ALA A 14 7.67 4.59 -7.33
N GLY A 15 7.91 5.68 -6.66
CA GLY A 15 6.93 6.75 -6.55
C GLY A 15 7.33 7.81 -5.53
N ILE A 16 6.37 8.24 -4.71
CA ILE A 16 6.58 9.33 -3.77
C ILE A 16 5.99 9.00 -2.40
N MET A 17 6.51 9.69 -1.38
CA MET A 17 6.00 9.61 -0.02
C MET A 17 5.21 10.87 0.33
N ALA A 18 4.10 10.72 1.03
CA ALA A 18 3.35 11.84 1.59
C ALA A 18 4.24 12.59 2.58
N GLU A 19 4.36 13.90 2.42
CA GLU A 19 5.24 14.72 3.25
C GLU A 19 4.80 14.70 4.72
N GLY A 20 5.74 14.38 5.61
CA GLY A 20 5.49 14.34 7.05
C GLY A 20 4.66 13.16 7.55
N GLY A 21 4.34 12.21 6.68
CA GLY A 21 3.52 11.05 7.04
C GLY A 21 2.05 11.39 7.24
N ILE A 22 1.29 10.41 7.72
CA ILE A 22 -0.14 10.53 8.00
C ILE A 22 -0.38 10.38 9.49
N SER A 23 -1.01 11.36 10.12
CA SER A 23 -1.32 11.33 11.54
C SER A 23 -2.34 10.24 11.87
N LEU A 24 -2.10 9.50 12.94
CA LEU A 24 -3.06 8.55 13.50
C LEU A 24 -4.19 9.25 14.25
N ILE A 25 -4.00 10.51 14.64
CA ILE A 25 -4.92 11.25 15.49
C ILE A 25 -5.73 12.27 14.71
N ASN A 26 -5.06 13.00 13.83
CA ASN A 26 -5.68 14.09 13.08
C ASN A 26 -6.28 13.57 11.77
N ILE A 27 -7.60 13.39 11.76
CA ILE A 27 -8.32 12.86 10.60
C ILE A 27 -8.15 13.74 9.36
N SER A 28 -7.94 15.05 9.52
CA SER A 28 -7.76 15.95 8.38
C SER A 28 -6.52 15.62 7.54
N GLU A 29 -5.53 14.95 8.12
CA GLU A 29 -4.34 14.53 7.39
C GLU A 29 -4.61 13.46 6.33
N ARG A 30 -5.76 12.80 6.39
CA ARG A 30 -6.16 11.86 5.34
C ARG A 30 -6.34 12.53 3.98
N GLN A 31 -6.55 13.84 3.97
CA GLN A 31 -6.55 14.63 2.75
C GLN A 31 -5.22 14.51 1.99
N LYS A 32 -4.11 14.33 2.71
CA LYS A 32 -2.79 14.13 2.13
C LYS A 32 -2.74 12.91 1.22
N ILE A 33 -3.53 11.86 1.51
CA ILE A 33 -3.57 10.64 0.70
C ILE A 33 -4.01 10.99 -0.72
N LYS A 34 -5.13 11.72 -0.86
CA LYS A 34 -5.65 12.13 -2.17
C LYS A 34 -4.69 13.09 -2.88
N GLU A 35 -4.11 14.02 -2.14
CA GLU A 35 -3.14 14.97 -2.68
C GLU A 35 -1.90 14.27 -3.20
N THR A 36 -1.41 13.26 -2.49
CA THR A 36 -0.25 12.47 -2.89
C THR A 36 -0.52 11.70 -4.18
N TRP A 37 -1.70 11.07 -4.30
CA TRP A 37 -2.10 10.38 -5.52
C TRP A 37 -2.21 11.33 -6.70
N ARG A 38 -2.80 12.52 -6.50
CA ARG A 38 -2.95 13.52 -7.55
C ARG A 38 -1.59 13.99 -8.04
N PHE A 39 -0.69 14.34 -7.12
CA PHE A 39 0.67 14.75 -7.45
C PHE A 39 1.42 13.65 -8.19
N PHE A 40 1.27 12.41 -7.74
CA PHE A 40 1.90 11.25 -8.37
C PHE A 40 1.47 11.13 -9.84
N TYR A 41 0.18 11.17 -10.13
CA TYR A 41 -0.30 11.04 -11.51
C TYR A 41 0.08 12.23 -12.38
N GLU A 42 0.07 13.44 -11.85
CA GLU A 42 0.35 14.64 -12.63
C GLU A 42 1.84 14.84 -12.92
N TYR A 43 2.71 14.50 -11.97
CA TYR A 43 4.12 14.92 -12.07
C TYR A 43 5.13 13.79 -11.97
N ILE A 44 4.77 12.63 -11.50
CA ILE A 44 5.74 11.59 -11.16
C ILE A 44 5.66 10.39 -12.11
N LEU A 45 4.47 9.88 -12.38
CA LEU A 45 4.28 8.62 -13.09
C LEU A 45 5.04 8.57 -14.43
N GLU A 46 4.89 9.61 -15.24
CA GLU A 46 5.54 9.65 -16.57
C GLU A 46 7.07 9.73 -16.51
N ALA A 47 7.60 10.17 -15.37
CA ALA A 47 9.06 10.27 -15.17
C ALA A 47 9.68 8.97 -14.64
N LEU A 48 8.88 7.99 -14.25
CA LEU A 48 9.40 6.73 -13.69
C LEU A 48 9.95 5.84 -14.79
N PRO A 49 11.21 5.36 -14.64
CA PRO A 49 11.80 4.43 -15.61
C PRO A 49 11.30 3.00 -15.37
N GLU A 50 11.37 2.19 -16.42
CA GLU A 50 11.20 0.73 -16.31
C GLU A 50 9.89 0.28 -15.66
N ARG A 51 8.78 0.97 -15.98
CA ARG A 51 7.47 0.57 -15.49
C ARG A 51 7.05 -0.79 -16.03
N VAL A 52 6.37 -1.58 -15.18
CA VAL A 52 5.82 -2.87 -15.56
C VAL A 52 4.50 -2.67 -16.30
N SER A 53 4.26 -3.48 -17.34
CA SER A 53 2.98 -3.48 -18.07
C SER A 53 2.38 -4.88 -18.01
N PRO A 54 1.09 -5.09 -17.60
CA PRO A 54 0.14 -4.06 -17.16
C PRO A 54 0.57 -3.39 -15.86
N GLN A 55 0.16 -2.11 -15.67
CA GLN A 55 0.64 -1.30 -14.57
C GLN A 55 -0.18 -1.53 -13.30
N TYR A 56 0.49 -1.96 -12.24
CA TYR A 56 -0.08 -2.05 -10.90
C TYR A 56 0.41 -0.87 -10.06
N TYR A 57 -0.48 -0.34 -9.23
CA TYR A 57 -0.17 0.72 -8.27
C TYR A 57 -0.45 0.24 -6.87
N ILE A 58 0.29 0.74 -5.90
CA ILE A 58 0.00 0.49 -4.49
C ILE A 58 -0.01 1.79 -3.69
N GLY A 59 -0.89 1.84 -2.68
CA GLY A 59 -0.77 2.75 -1.56
C GLY A 59 -0.17 1.96 -0.41
N LEU A 60 1.06 2.27 -0.03
CA LEU A 60 1.81 1.55 0.98
C LEU A 60 1.79 2.31 2.30
N ASP A 61 1.25 1.67 3.34
CA ASP A 61 1.32 2.16 4.71
C ASP A 61 2.51 1.49 5.39
N TRP A 62 3.49 2.29 5.75
CA TRP A 62 4.67 1.82 6.46
C TRP A 62 4.64 2.35 7.89
N TYR A 63 4.39 1.44 8.83
CA TYR A 63 4.31 1.82 10.25
C TYR A 63 5.69 1.88 10.90
N GLY A 64 6.58 0.97 10.56
CA GLY A 64 7.88 0.88 11.21
C GLY A 64 7.76 0.46 12.67
N ASP A 65 8.83 0.69 13.42
CA ASP A 65 8.88 0.31 14.84
C ASP A 65 8.44 1.45 15.77
N ASP A 66 8.44 2.69 15.27
CA ASP A 66 8.23 3.90 16.05
C ASP A 66 6.90 4.61 15.79
N TYR A 67 5.97 3.98 15.04
CA TYR A 67 4.74 4.65 14.63
C TYR A 67 3.86 5.07 15.82
N GLN A 68 3.90 4.31 16.91
CA GLN A 68 3.11 4.64 18.10
C GLN A 68 3.66 5.90 18.79
N GLU A 69 4.97 6.03 18.87
CA GLU A 69 5.64 7.21 19.44
C GLU A 69 5.44 8.44 18.58
N ARG A 70 5.60 8.29 17.26
CA ARG A 70 5.37 9.36 16.29
C ARG A 70 3.89 9.71 16.18
N ARG A 71 2.99 8.75 16.46
CA ARG A 71 1.55 8.83 16.21
C ARG A 71 1.24 9.12 14.74
N ALA A 72 2.07 8.56 13.87
CA ALA A 72 1.98 8.73 12.42
C ALA A 72 2.60 7.54 11.72
N TYR A 73 2.20 7.31 10.50
CA TYR A 73 2.81 6.31 9.62
C TYR A 73 3.23 6.96 8.31
N ASP A 74 4.18 6.35 7.63
CA ASP A 74 4.59 6.80 6.30
C ASP A 74 3.62 6.24 5.26
N TYR A 75 3.19 7.09 4.34
CA TYR A 75 2.30 6.71 3.24
C TYR A 75 2.99 6.98 1.91
N MET A 76 3.00 5.97 1.06
CA MET A 76 3.68 6.04 -0.24
C MET A 76 2.73 5.65 -1.36
N VAL A 77 2.78 6.40 -2.45
CA VAL A 77 2.08 6.07 -3.69
C VAL A 77 3.11 5.60 -4.69
N LEU A 78 2.99 4.36 -5.12
CA LEU A 78 4.04 3.68 -5.87
C LEU A 78 3.45 2.94 -7.07
N ALA A 79 4.21 2.95 -8.19
CA ALA A 79 3.93 2.12 -9.35
C ALA A 79 4.96 1.00 -9.43
N GLN A 80 4.54 -0.18 -9.89
CA GLN A 80 5.45 -1.30 -10.05
C GLN A 80 6.44 -1.04 -11.17
N VAL A 81 7.72 -1.28 -10.89
CA VAL A 81 8.83 -1.14 -11.84
C VAL A 81 9.61 -2.45 -11.89
N LYS A 82 10.49 -2.60 -12.88
CA LYS A 82 11.21 -3.85 -13.14
C LYS A 82 12.38 -4.07 -12.20
N GLU A 83 12.98 -2.99 -11.68
CA GLU A 83 14.16 -3.09 -10.83
C GLU A 83 14.21 -1.91 -9.85
N GLU A 84 15.03 -2.06 -8.81
CA GLU A 84 15.23 -1.04 -7.79
C GLU A 84 16.42 -0.17 -8.16
N PHE A 85 16.22 1.15 -8.10
CA PHE A 85 17.27 2.15 -8.21
C PHE A 85 17.40 2.90 -6.90
N GLU A 86 18.45 3.70 -6.76
CA GLU A 86 18.62 4.58 -5.61
C GLU A 86 17.59 5.72 -5.64
N ASP A 87 17.14 6.14 -4.47
CA ASP A 87 16.23 7.28 -4.34
C ASP A 87 16.87 8.52 -4.95
N TYR A 88 16.08 9.30 -5.69
CA TYR A 88 16.55 10.49 -6.36
C TYR A 88 15.52 11.62 -6.22
N GLY A 89 15.94 12.74 -5.64
CA GLY A 89 15.03 13.83 -5.35
C GLY A 89 13.89 13.37 -4.44
N ASN A 90 12.65 13.57 -4.87
CA ASN A 90 11.48 13.08 -4.16
C ASN A 90 11.00 11.70 -4.66
N ILE A 91 11.65 11.12 -5.65
CA ILE A 91 11.33 9.78 -6.13
C ILE A 91 12.02 8.76 -5.24
N ILE A 92 11.21 7.86 -4.71
CA ILE A 92 11.66 6.80 -3.81
C ILE A 92 11.43 5.43 -4.46
N TYR A 93 12.27 4.48 -4.11
CA TYR A 93 12.16 3.08 -4.53
C TYR A 93 11.94 2.20 -3.32
N ARG A 94 11.04 1.24 -3.46
CA ARG A 94 10.76 0.27 -2.38
C ARG A 94 10.61 -1.11 -2.97
N THR A 95 11.13 -2.10 -2.26
CA THR A 95 11.01 -3.49 -2.64
C THR A 95 10.15 -4.21 -1.61
N LEU A 96 9.10 -4.87 -2.08
CA LEU A 96 8.28 -5.71 -1.22
C LEU A 96 8.81 -7.15 -1.26
N PRO A 97 8.97 -7.78 -0.09
CA PRO A 97 9.54 -9.12 -0.01
C PRO A 97 8.65 -10.17 -0.67
N GLU A 98 9.29 -11.21 -1.18
CA GLU A 98 8.58 -12.39 -1.64
C GLU A 98 7.92 -13.13 -0.47
N GLY A 99 6.91 -13.91 -0.76
CA GLY A 99 6.27 -14.77 0.22
C GLY A 99 4.77 -14.78 0.09
N LYS A 100 4.13 -15.33 1.10
CA LYS A 100 2.67 -15.43 1.16
C LYS A 100 2.09 -14.15 1.74
N TYR A 101 1.00 -13.70 1.13
CA TYR A 101 0.23 -12.55 1.59
C TYR A 101 -1.23 -12.97 1.74
N VAL A 102 -1.87 -12.48 2.78
CA VAL A 102 -3.33 -12.55 2.88
C VAL A 102 -3.91 -11.36 2.11
N VAL A 103 -4.87 -11.65 1.23
CA VAL A 103 -5.43 -10.67 0.30
C VAL A 103 -6.93 -10.58 0.52
N PHE A 104 -7.40 -9.37 0.82
CA PHE A 104 -8.83 -9.07 1.01
C PHE A 104 -9.30 -8.17 -0.13
N PRO A 105 -10.07 -8.68 -1.11
CA PRO A 105 -10.69 -7.80 -2.11
C PRO A 105 -11.71 -6.87 -1.45
N MET A 106 -11.68 -5.61 -1.82
CA MET A 106 -12.53 -4.57 -1.23
C MET A 106 -13.00 -3.59 -2.29
N ILE A 107 -14.10 -2.90 -1.99
CA ILE A 107 -14.53 -1.73 -2.74
C ILE A 107 -13.92 -0.50 -2.06
N TYR A 108 -13.26 0.35 -2.83
CA TYR A 108 -12.48 1.48 -2.31
C TYR A 108 -13.29 2.37 -1.35
N ASP A 109 -14.54 2.68 -1.71
CA ASP A 109 -15.38 3.56 -0.88
C ASP A 109 -15.64 3.03 0.52
N TYR A 110 -15.56 1.71 0.70
CA TYR A 110 -15.81 1.04 1.99
C TYR A 110 -14.54 0.59 2.70
N ILE A 111 -13.39 1.07 2.25
CA ILE A 111 -12.07 0.54 2.68
C ILE A 111 -11.88 0.61 4.20
N ARG A 112 -12.32 1.70 4.84
CA ARG A 112 -12.16 1.87 6.30
C ARG A 112 -12.89 0.79 7.09
N ILE A 113 -14.14 0.54 6.73
CA ILE A 113 -14.97 -0.47 7.40
C ILE A 113 -14.44 -1.87 7.08
N MET A 114 -14.08 -2.11 5.83
CA MET A 114 -13.62 -3.42 5.38
C MET A 114 -12.24 -3.76 5.95
N LYS A 115 -11.33 -2.80 6.12
CA LYS A 115 -10.06 -3.04 6.81
C LYS A 115 -10.28 -3.46 8.27
N GLN A 116 -11.24 -2.84 8.97
CA GLN A 116 -11.58 -3.24 10.35
C GLN A 116 -12.04 -4.70 10.39
N LYS A 117 -12.90 -5.08 9.46
CA LYS A 117 -13.36 -6.48 9.35
C LYS A 117 -12.21 -7.43 9.02
N ALA A 118 -11.29 -7.02 8.15
CA ALA A 118 -10.12 -7.81 7.80
C ALA A 118 -9.22 -8.08 9.02
N TYR A 119 -8.95 -7.06 9.83
CA TYR A 119 -8.17 -7.24 11.06
C TYR A 119 -8.85 -8.20 12.04
N ILE A 120 -10.17 -8.13 12.16
CA ILE A 120 -10.93 -9.06 13.01
C ILE A 120 -10.78 -10.51 12.49
N LEU A 121 -10.89 -10.72 11.18
CA LEU A 121 -10.73 -12.04 10.59
C LEU A 121 -9.31 -12.59 10.75
N ILE A 122 -8.30 -11.74 10.58
CA ILE A 122 -6.89 -12.11 10.79
C ILE A 122 -6.71 -12.67 12.21
N LYS A 123 -7.25 -11.99 13.21
CA LYS A 123 -7.19 -12.46 14.60
C LYS A 123 -7.99 -13.74 14.81
N LYS A 124 -9.22 -13.77 14.31
CA LYS A 124 -10.13 -14.91 14.46
C LYS A 124 -9.55 -16.18 13.84
N HIS A 125 -8.96 -16.08 12.67
CA HIS A 125 -8.38 -17.20 11.95
C HIS A 125 -6.91 -17.45 12.31
N LYS A 126 -6.37 -16.70 13.26
CA LYS A 126 -4.99 -16.83 13.74
C LYS A 126 -3.96 -16.75 12.60
N ILE A 127 -4.20 -15.85 11.65
CA ILE A 127 -3.25 -15.58 10.58
C ILE A 127 -2.15 -14.68 11.15
N ASN A 128 -0.91 -15.13 11.00
CA ASN A 128 0.24 -14.43 11.54
C ASN A 128 0.80 -13.49 10.49
N VAL A 129 0.58 -12.19 10.66
CA VAL A 129 0.97 -11.18 9.69
C VAL A 129 2.04 -10.24 10.25
N ASP A 130 2.81 -9.66 9.34
CA ASP A 130 3.76 -8.61 9.64
C ASP A 130 3.02 -7.27 9.74
N TYR A 131 2.97 -6.70 10.93
CA TYR A 131 2.29 -5.43 11.17
C TYR A 131 3.15 -4.21 10.86
N THR A 132 4.37 -4.40 10.36
CA THR A 132 5.27 -3.30 9.98
C THR A 132 4.73 -2.51 8.80
N PHE A 133 4.08 -3.19 7.87
CA PHE A 133 3.52 -2.56 6.68
C PHE A 133 2.28 -3.28 6.18
N GLU A 134 1.49 -2.57 5.40
CA GLU A 134 0.34 -3.10 4.67
C GLU A 134 0.15 -2.26 3.42
N PHE A 135 -0.54 -2.78 2.42
CA PHE A 135 -0.77 -1.99 1.22
C PHE A 135 -2.12 -2.28 0.59
N ILE A 136 -2.60 -1.28 -0.14
CA ILE A 136 -3.75 -1.40 -1.04
C ILE A 136 -3.20 -1.48 -2.45
N GLU A 137 -3.52 -2.58 -3.15
CA GLU A 137 -3.14 -2.78 -4.54
C GLU A 137 -4.28 -2.37 -5.45
N TYR A 138 -3.98 -1.49 -6.39
CA TYR A 138 -4.89 -1.07 -7.44
C TYR A 138 -4.59 -1.88 -8.69
N LEU A 139 -5.61 -2.54 -9.23
CA LEU A 139 -5.48 -3.34 -10.44
C LEU A 139 -5.26 -2.43 -11.66
N PRO A 140 -4.71 -2.97 -12.78
CA PRO A 140 -4.27 -2.12 -13.89
C PRO A 140 -5.32 -1.18 -14.49
N ASP A 141 -6.59 -1.55 -14.44
CA ASP A 141 -7.70 -0.77 -15.01
C ASP A 141 -8.47 0.03 -13.97
N GLN A 142 -8.00 0.04 -12.72
CA GLN A 142 -8.69 0.74 -11.63
C GLN A 142 -8.04 2.10 -11.35
N ASN A 143 -8.89 3.06 -10.99
CA ASN A 143 -8.45 4.42 -10.66
C ASN A 143 -8.70 4.67 -9.17
N TYR A 144 -7.70 5.22 -8.47
CA TYR A 144 -7.82 5.56 -7.06
C TYR A 144 -8.96 6.55 -6.75
N MET A 145 -9.39 7.33 -7.75
CA MET A 145 -10.47 8.31 -7.59
C MET A 145 -11.86 7.70 -7.76
N ASP A 146 -11.94 6.47 -8.23
CA ASP A 146 -13.23 5.80 -8.43
C ASP A 146 -13.69 5.16 -7.11
N PRO A 147 -14.80 5.64 -6.51
CA PRO A 147 -15.32 5.03 -5.28
C PRO A 147 -15.69 3.55 -5.42
N GLU A 148 -16.01 3.11 -6.62
CA GLU A 148 -16.39 1.73 -6.91
C GLU A 148 -15.22 0.85 -7.31
N ALA A 149 -14.00 1.38 -7.33
CA ALA A 149 -12.81 0.61 -7.69
C ALA A 149 -12.66 -0.60 -6.78
N ILE A 150 -12.37 -1.74 -7.39
CA ILE A 150 -12.02 -2.96 -6.65
C ILE A 150 -10.53 -2.92 -6.39
N VAL A 151 -10.18 -3.02 -5.11
CA VAL A 151 -8.80 -2.98 -4.66
C VAL A 151 -8.52 -4.20 -3.77
N ASN A 152 -7.25 -4.51 -3.58
CA ASN A 152 -6.83 -5.60 -2.71
C ASN A 152 -6.09 -5.02 -1.50
N PHE A 153 -6.59 -5.29 -0.31
CA PHE A 153 -5.86 -5.02 0.92
C PHE A 153 -4.98 -6.21 1.24
N CYS A 154 -3.69 -5.99 1.33
CA CYS A 154 -2.69 -7.06 1.46
C CYS A 154 -1.82 -6.89 2.69
N MET A 155 -1.59 -7.99 3.41
CA MET A 155 -0.63 -8.06 4.51
C MET A 155 0.24 -9.30 4.35
N LYS A 156 1.53 -9.15 4.61
CA LYS A 156 2.48 -10.27 4.51
C LYS A 156 2.28 -11.23 5.66
N ILE A 157 2.20 -12.52 5.34
CA ILE A 157 2.16 -13.59 6.33
C ILE A 157 3.58 -13.89 6.77
N VAL A 158 3.78 -14.01 8.08
CA VAL A 158 5.05 -14.42 8.67
C VAL A 158 4.92 -15.81 9.23
N ASP A 159 5.93 -16.64 8.97
CA ASP A 159 5.96 -17.97 9.53
C ASP A 159 6.41 -17.89 10.99
N VAL A 160 5.68 -18.58 11.87
CA VAL A 160 6.05 -18.74 13.27
C VAL A 160 6.72 -20.10 13.43
N HIS A 161 7.95 -20.05 13.86
CA HIS A 161 8.70 -21.26 14.20
C HIS A 161 8.67 -21.50 15.71
#